data_46d99a03325156aaa72b7da3acaaf3b9
#
_entry.id   46d99a03325156aaa72b7da3acaaf3b9
#
_cell.length_a   1.000
_cell.length_b   1.000
_cell.length_c   1.000
_cell.angle_alpha   90.00
_cell.angle_beta   90.00
_cell.angle_gamma   90.00
#
_symmetry.space_group_name_H-M   'P 1'
#
loop_
_entity.id
_entity.type
_entity.pdbx_description
1 polymer ?
#
loop_
_entity_poly.entity_id
_entity_poly.type
_entity_poly.pdbx_seq_one_letter_code
_entity_poly.pdbx_strand_id
1 'polypeptide(L)'
;MNYKILIFLGLTLSACSGKKTRPETVSPEKMQTVYEEVKTPFKYGLIMVPGSDSLKIDCPTIFRENDHWYMSYFIFDGRGYETWLAESSDLLHWNTLGTILTFSDTTDWDENQKAGFPGLEDPTWGGTYALHTYKGKYWMPYFGGSSRGYERGLLSAGMAYTDKSPSTLHEWDRLDKPIFMATDTNARWWENSTIYKTWVMEDKEKLTGYPFVMYFNARGDSLNPARGAERIGMAGSENMTDWIRYRKDPVINHHKGISGDAVLQKIDDIWVMFYFGAFWPTRTDHKAFNRFACSYDLVHWTEWEGQDLIAPSEPYDDLFAHKSCVLKYKGVVYHFYCAVNKDQDRGIALATSKDLGKSTIHFTKSEVKKDGRP
;
A
#
# COMPACT_ATOMS: atom_id res chain seq x y z
N MET A 1 -45.11 -62.49 -34.98
CA MET A 1 -45.23 -61.23 -34.23
C MET A 1 -43.81 -60.81 -33.84
N ASN A 2 -43.21 -59.93 -34.66
CA ASN A 2 -41.81 -59.53 -34.48
C ASN A 2 -41.79 -58.17 -33.76
N TYR A 3 -41.24 -58.11 -32.53
CA TYR A 3 -40.98 -56.85 -31.79
C TYR A 3 -39.61 -56.38 -32.15
N LYS A 4 -39.53 -55.19 -32.77
CA LYS A 4 -38.28 -54.41 -32.93
C LYS A 4 -38.05 -53.57 -31.67
N ILE A 5 -36.97 -53.86 -30.98
CA ILE A 5 -36.51 -53.05 -29.88
C ILE A 5 -35.66 -51.88 -30.46
N LEU A 6 -36.12 -50.62 -30.29
CA LEU A 6 -35.36 -49.40 -30.58
C LEU A 6 -34.48 -49.07 -29.34
N ILE A 7 -33.16 -49.14 -29.50
CA ILE A 7 -32.21 -48.67 -28.52
C ILE A 7 -31.92 -47.18 -28.79
N PHE A 8 -32.36 -46.29 -27.90
CA PHE A 8 -31.97 -44.88 -27.88
C PHE A 8 -30.60 -44.77 -27.24
N LEU A 9 -29.58 -44.46 -28.05
CA LEU A 9 -28.26 -44.02 -27.53
C LEU A 9 -28.34 -42.52 -27.18
N GLY A 10 -28.46 -42.23 -25.88
CA GLY A 10 -28.35 -40.86 -25.38
C GLY A 10 -26.89 -40.42 -25.39
N LEU A 11 -26.52 -39.52 -26.30
CA LEU A 11 -25.26 -38.80 -26.24
C LEU A 11 -25.33 -37.73 -25.12
N THR A 12 -24.71 -38.00 -23.99
CA THR A 12 -24.45 -36.98 -22.97
C THR A 12 -23.27 -36.15 -23.43
N LEU A 13 -23.55 -34.95 -23.95
CA LEU A 13 -22.53 -33.89 -24.13
C LEU A 13 -22.07 -33.41 -22.75
N SER A 14 -20.95 -33.95 -22.30
CA SER A 14 -20.23 -33.42 -21.13
C SER A 14 -19.60 -32.10 -21.54
N ALA A 15 -20.25 -30.99 -21.20
CA ALA A 15 -19.63 -29.66 -21.33
C ALA A 15 -18.53 -29.53 -20.30
N CYS A 16 -17.29 -29.86 -20.69
CA CYS A 16 -16.10 -29.42 -19.95
C CYS A 16 -16.06 -27.91 -20.02
N SER A 17 -16.49 -27.22 -18.96
CA SER A 17 -16.17 -25.82 -18.72
C SER A 17 -14.69 -25.75 -18.40
N GLY A 18 -13.85 -25.68 -19.42
CA GLY A 18 -12.43 -25.39 -19.26
C GLY A 18 -12.31 -24.03 -18.58
N LYS A 19 -11.84 -23.99 -17.33
CA LYS A 19 -11.35 -22.73 -16.73
C LYS A 19 -10.34 -22.17 -17.72
N LYS A 20 -10.65 -21.03 -18.35
CA LYS A 20 -9.65 -20.28 -19.14
C LYS A 20 -8.49 -19.98 -18.21
N THR A 21 -7.35 -20.60 -18.44
CA THR A 21 -6.11 -20.25 -17.74
C THR A 21 -5.77 -18.81 -18.09
N ARG A 22 -5.68 -17.95 -17.06
CA ARG A 22 -5.24 -16.57 -17.25
C ARG A 22 -3.75 -16.58 -17.58
N PRO A 23 -3.28 -15.68 -18.47
CA PRO A 23 -1.84 -15.55 -18.72
C PRO A 23 -1.10 -15.16 -17.42
N GLU A 24 0.09 -15.75 -17.20
CA GLU A 24 0.95 -15.38 -16.07
C GLU A 24 1.72 -14.09 -16.32
N THR A 25 1.83 -13.67 -17.57
CA THR A 25 2.55 -12.45 -17.97
C THR A 25 1.66 -11.50 -18.74
N VAL A 26 1.91 -10.21 -18.59
CA VAL A 26 1.20 -9.13 -19.30
C VAL A 26 2.04 -8.67 -20.47
N SER A 27 1.43 -8.50 -21.66
CA SER A 27 2.16 -8.09 -22.85
C SER A 27 2.72 -6.65 -22.74
N PRO A 28 3.82 -6.33 -23.40
CA PRO A 28 4.39 -4.97 -23.42
C PRO A 28 3.40 -3.91 -23.89
N GLU A 29 2.54 -4.22 -24.86
CA GLU A 29 1.52 -3.31 -25.39
C GLU A 29 0.45 -3.00 -24.33
N LYS A 30 0.01 -4.01 -23.56
CA LYS A 30 -0.94 -3.80 -22.46
C LYS A 30 -0.27 -3.01 -21.33
N MET A 31 1.00 -3.29 -21.00
CA MET A 31 1.78 -2.52 -20.02
C MET A 31 1.90 -1.05 -20.43
N GLN A 32 2.17 -0.77 -21.72
CA GLN A 32 2.21 0.61 -22.24
C GLN A 32 0.84 1.28 -22.15
N THR A 33 -0.25 0.56 -22.46
CA THR A 33 -1.62 1.08 -22.33
C THR A 33 -1.93 1.47 -20.88
N VAL A 34 -1.55 0.63 -19.92
CA VAL A 34 -1.71 0.95 -18.49
C VAL A 34 -0.86 2.16 -18.10
N TYR A 35 0.39 2.24 -18.54
CA TYR A 35 1.25 3.41 -18.28
C TYR A 35 0.60 4.72 -18.77
N GLU A 36 0.07 4.75 -20.00
CA GLU A 36 -0.60 5.93 -20.54
C GLU A 36 -1.84 6.33 -19.75
N GLU A 37 -2.56 5.34 -19.20
CA GLU A 37 -3.74 5.56 -18.36
C GLU A 37 -3.41 6.12 -16.98
N VAL A 38 -2.31 5.65 -16.35
CA VAL A 38 -1.99 5.97 -14.95
C VAL A 38 -0.94 7.07 -14.76
N LYS A 39 -0.25 7.51 -15.82
CA LYS A 39 0.82 8.51 -15.71
C LYS A 39 0.30 9.87 -15.23
N THR A 40 1.10 10.53 -14.41
CA THR A 40 0.78 11.83 -13.81
C THR A 40 1.93 12.84 -14.02
N PRO A 41 2.06 13.40 -15.23
CA PRO A 41 3.21 14.25 -15.61
C PRO A 41 3.22 15.62 -14.93
N PHE A 42 2.12 16.03 -14.29
CA PHE A 42 2.01 17.35 -13.67
C PHE A 42 2.15 17.24 -12.15
N LYS A 43 3.32 17.58 -11.61
CA LYS A 43 3.52 17.69 -10.17
C LYS A 43 2.80 18.94 -9.66
N TYR A 44 1.74 18.75 -8.87
CA TYR A 44 1.00 19.82 -8.22
C TYR A 44 1.79 20.45 -7.07
N GLY A 45 2.49 19.63 -6.29
CA GLY A 45 3.32 20.04 -5.16
C GLY A 45 2.91 19.39 -3.84
N LEU A 46 3.42 19.94 -2.73
CA LEU A 46 3.05 19.48 -1.39
C LEU A 46 1.58 19.81 -1.10
N ILE A 47 0.86 18.86 -0.53
CA ILE A 47 -0.54 19.04 -0.09
C ILE A 47 -0.67 18.97 1.44
N MET A 48 0.31 18.34 2.10
CA MET A 48 0.41 18.31 3.56
C MET A 48 1.87 18.34 4.00
N VAL A 49 2.13 19.07 5.06
CA VAL A 49 3.42 19.07 5.78
C VAL A 49 3.14 18.87 7.26
N PRO A 50 4.08 18.32 8.05
CA PRO A 50 3.89 18.17 9.48
C PRO A 50 3.84 19.53 10.17
N GLY A 51 3.12 19.60 11.29
CA GLY A 51 2.97 20.85 12.07
C GLY A 51 4.24 21.32 12.78
N SER A 52 5.31 20.53 12.78
CA SER A 52 6.63 20.91 13.30
C SER A 52 7.73 20.09 12.64
N ASP A 53 8.97 20.62 12.64
CA ASP A 53 10.14 19.97 12.04
C ASP A 53 10.58 18.68 12.77
N SER A 54 10.10 18.48 13.99
CA SER A 54 10.35 17.24 14.75
C SER A 54 9.48 16.08 14.29
N LEU A 55 8.40 16.34 13.58
CA LEU A 55 7.47 15.34 13.08
C LEU A 55 7.83 14.92 11.65
N LYS A 56 7.57 13.66 11.32
CA LYS A 56 7.69 13.15 9.94
C LYS A 56 6.37 12.58 9.49
N ILE A 57 5.84 13.12 8.43
CA ILE A 57 4.61 12.61 7.79
C ILE A 57 4.96 11.60 6.71
N ASP A 58 4.14 10.54 6.56
CA ASP A 58 4.45 9.44 5.65
C ASP A 58 3.19 8.70 5.17
N CYS A 59 3.28 8.00 4.03
CA CYS A 59 2.38 6.93 3.59
C CYS A 59 0.90 7.31 3.52
N PRO A 60 0.49 8.15 2.56
CA PRO A 60 -0.92 8.46 2.34
C PRO A 60 -1.69 7.25 1.80
N THR A 61 -2.90 7.03 2.30
CA THR A 61 -3.90 6.12 1.72
C THR A 61 -5.25 6.81 1.72
N ILE A 62 -5.93 6.80 0.59
CA ILE A 62 -7.13 7.62 0.37
C ILE A 62 -8.35 6.69 0.25
N PHE A 63 -9.43 7.04 0.91
CA PHE A 63 -10.75 6.41 0.73
C PHE A 63 -11.85 7.47 0.66
N ARG A 64 -13.05 7.05 0.29
CA ARG A 64 -14.18 7.97 0.13
C ARG A 64 -15.39 7.51 0.92
N GLU A 65 -16.04 8.43 1.63
CA GLU A 65 -17.31 8.20 2.31
C GLU A 65 -18.18 9.47 2.24
N ASN A 66 -19.49 9.29 1.96
CA ASN A 66 -20.47 10.39 1.94
C ASN A 66 -20.05 11.61 1.10
N ASP A 67 -19.50 11.36 -0.11
CA ASP A 67 -18.99 12.37 -1.04
C ASP A 67 -17.78 13.19 -0.55
N HIS A 68 -17.18 12.83 0.60
CA HIS A 68 -15.94 13.37 1.10
C HIS A 68 -14.80 12.36 0.95
N TRP A 69 -13.59 12.89 0.82
CA TRP A 69 -12.35 12.14 0.75
C TRP A 69 -11.68 12.13 2.12
N TYR A 70 -11.14 11.01 2.48
CA TYR A 70 -10.39 10.83 3.71
C TYR A 70 -9.02 10.24 3.39
N MET A 71 -8.02 10.69 4.13
CA MET A 71 -6.65 10.18 4.02
C MET A 71 -6.23 9.64 5.38
N SER A 72 -5.87 8.36 5.43
CA SER A 72 -5.05 7.87 6.52
C SER A 72 -3.58 8.06 6.16
N TYR A 73 -2.77 8.45 7.12
CA TYR A 73 -1.35 8.69 6.95
C TYR A 73 -0.62 8.49 8.27
N PHE A 74 0.70 8.41 8.21
CA PHE A 74 1.50 8.18 9.42
C PHE A 74 2.18 9.45 9.88
N ILE A 75 2.27 9.62 11.19
CA ILE A 75 3.10 10.60 11.84
C ILE A 75 4.12 9.86 12.72
N PHE A 76 5.39 10.16 12.52
CA PHE A 76 6.47 9.80 13.42
C PHE A 76 6.83 11.02 14.27
N ASP A 77 6.77 10.87 15.61
CA ASP A 77 6.98 11.95 16.58
C ASP A 77 8.30 11.84 17.38
N GLY A 78 9.16 10.87 17.01
CA GLY A 78 10.38 10.54 17.76
C GLY A 78 10.20 9.32 18.67
N ARG A 79 8.99 9.03 19.14
CA ARG A 79 8.63 7.79 19.84
C ARG A 79 8.44 6.65 18.86
N GLY A 80 7.56 6.84 17.89
CA GLY A 80 7.21 5.84 16.87
C GLY A 80 6.16 6.36 15.91
N TYR A 81 5.51 5.45 15.19
CA TYR A 81 4.44 5.79 14.28
C TYR A 81 3.07 5.72 14.94
N GLU A 82 2.24 6.69 14.60
CA GLU A 82 0.80 6.69 14.80
C GLU A 82 0.09 6.79 13.44
N THR A 83 -1.15 6.30 13.37
CA THR A 83 -2.02 6.49 12.22
C THR A 83 -2.96 7.66 12.45
N TRP A 84 -2.93 8.62 11.55
CA TRP A 84 -3.72 9.84 11.57
C TRP A 84 -4.76 9.85 10.45
N LEU A 85 -5.79 10.65 10.61
CA LEU A 85 -6.85 10.88 9.64
C LEU A 85 -6.91 12.35 9.24
N ALA A 86 -7.12 12.59 7.94
CA ALA A 86 -7.45 13.89 7.38
C ALA A 86 -8.64 13.78 6.44
N GLU A 87 -9.30 14.91 6.15
CA GLU A 87 -10.42 15.00 5.22
C GLU A 87 -10.19 16.04 4.12
N SER A 88 -10.86 15.85 2.99
CA SER A 88 -10.85 16.80 1.85
C SER A 88 -12.16 16.70 1.07
N SER A 89 -12.60 17.82 0.48
CA SER A 89 -13.71 17.84 -0.47
C SER A 89 -13.25 17.79 -1.93
N ASP A 90 -11.96 18.01 -2.22
CA ASP A 90 -11.45 18.24 -3.58
C ASP A 90 -10.15 17.49 -3.93
N LEU A 91 -9.59 16.71 -2.99
CA LEU A 91 -8.30 15.99 -3.12
C LEU A 91 -7.05 16.89 -3.15
N LEU A 92 -7.21 18.20 -3.10
CA LEU A 92 -6.11 19.18 -3.15
C LEU A 92 -5.83 19.82 -1.79
N HIS A 93 -6.90 20.11 -1.04
CA HIS A 93 -6.85 20.79 0.26
C HIS A 93 -7.29 19.83 1.36
N TRP A 94 -6.42 19.61 2.32
CA TRP A 94 -6.60 18.60 3.37
C TRP A 94 -6.62 19.25 4.75
N ASN A 95 -7.56 18.79 5.57
CA ASN A 95 -7.71 19.19 6.97
C ASN A 95 -7.44 18.00 7.87
N THR A 96 -6.45 18.11 8.76
CA THR A 96 -6.12 17.06 9.74
C THR A 96 -7.23 16.96 10.78
N LEU A 97 -7.73 15.75 11.01
CA LEU A 97 -8.74 15.46 12.03
C LEU A 97 -8.11 14.99 13.34
N GLY A 98 -7.14 14.07 13.29
CA GLY A 98 -6.45 13.55 14.48
C GLY A 98 -6.02 12.09 14.32
N THR A 99 -5.66 11.46 15.44
CA THR A 99 -5.21 10.06 15.50
C THR A 99 -6.38 9.07 15.49
N ILE A 100 -6.21 7.95 14.80
CA ILE A 100 -7.15 6.83 14.77
C ILE A 100 -6.51 5.52 15.26
N LEU A 101 -5.19 5.48 15.38
CA LEU A 101 -4.45 4.37 15.98
C LEU A 101 -3.19 4.96 16.64
N THR A 102 -3.14 4.93 17.97
CA THR A 102 -2.10 5.62 18.76
C THR A 102 -1.33 4.67 19.66
N PHE A 103 -0.31 5.18 20.33
CA PHE A 103 0.53 4.45 21.28
C PHE A 103 -0.29 3.84 22.43
N SER A 104 0.23 2.76 23.01
CA SER A 104 -0.33 2.19 24.23
C SER A 104 0.49 2.63 25.45
N ASP A 105 -0.19 2.74 26.60
CA ASP A 105 0.47 2.94 27.89
C ASP A 105 0.83 1.61 28.59
N THR A 106 0.47 0.50 27.95
CA THR A 106 0.73 -0.88 28.39
C THR A 106 1.90 -1.46 27.61
N THR A 107 2.57 -2.49 28.16
CA THR A 107 3.69 -3.20 27.52
C THR A 107 3.20 -4.17 26.44
N ASP A 108 2.43 -3.67 25.48
CA ASP A 108 1.94 -4.44 24.36
C ASP A 108 3.03 -4.64 23.30
N TRP A 109 2.86 -5.65 22.45
CA TRP A 109 3.81 -5.94 21.38
C TRP A 109 3.95 -4.77 20.37
N ASP A 110 2.93 -3.92 20.25
CA ASP A 110 2.83 -2.76 19.35
C ASP A 110 2.80 -1.41 20.10
N GLU A 111 3.22 -1.39 21.35
CA GLU A 111 3.17 -0.26 22.28
C GLU A 111 3.59 1.08 21.66
N ASN A 112 4.68 1.09 20.89
CA ASN A 112 5.33 2.32 20.43
C ASN A 112 5.20 2.57 18.93
N GLN A 113 4.64 1.66 18.14
CA GLN A 113 4.48 1.84 16.69
C GLN A 113 3.19 1.20 16.22
N LYS A 114 2.32 1.98 15.59
CA LYS A 114 1.06 1.55 15.01
C LYS A 114 0.76 2.32 13.74
N ALA A 115 1.09 1.72 12.61
CA ALA A 115 0.94 2.34 11.30
C ALA A 115 0.07 1.46 10.39
N GLY A 116 -1.17 1.89 10.15
CA GLY A 116 -2.19 1.11 9.46
C GLY A 116 -2.85 1.83 8.28
N PHE A 117 -3.38 1.04 7.37
CA PHE A 117 -4.15 1.50 6.23
C PHE A 117 -5.54 0.88 6.28
N PRO A 118 -6.65 1.65 6.23
CA PRO A 118 -7.97 1.06 6.09
C PRO A 118 -8.02 0.13 4.88
N GLY A 119 -8.43 -1.11 5.12
CA GLY A 119 -8.52 -2.17 4.11
C GLY A 119 -9.92 -2.34 3.55
N LEU A 120 -10.08 -3.22 2.57
CA LEU A 120 -11.35 -3.53 1.90
C LEU A 120 -11.95 -2.29 1.18
N GLU A 121 -11.09 -1.47 0.60
CA GLU A 121 -11.50 -0.41 -0.32
C GLU A 121 -12.01 -0.99 -1.64
N ASP A 122 -12.97 -0.32 -2.28
CA ASP A 122 -13.33 -0.61 -3.68
C ASP A 122 -12.13 -0.33 -4.60
N PRO A 123 -11.49 -1.37 -5.15
CA PRO A 123 -10.27 -1.21 -5.94
C PRO A 123 -10.55 -0.82 -7.39
N THR A 124 -11.80 -0.57 -7.76
CA THR A 124 -12.19 -0.27 -9.14
C THR A 124 -11.62 1.08 -9.58
N TRP A 125 -10.87 1.10 -10.65
CA TRP A 125 -10.31 2.32 -11.22
C TRP A 125 -11.39 3.32 -11.62
N GLY A 126 -11.38 4.50 -11.03
CA GLY A 126 -12.44 5.49 -11.19
C GLY A 126 -13.76 5.11 -10.53
N GLY A 127 -13.74 4.13 -9.64
CA GLY A 127 -14.88 3.64 -8.87
C GLY A 127 -15.22 4.50 -7.67
N THR A 128 -15.78 3.86 -6.65
CA THR A 128 -16.27 4.56 -5.46
C THR A 128 -15.19 4.90 -4.45
N TYR A 129 -14.13 4.09 -4.37
CA TYR A 129 -13.10 4.16 -3.33
C TYR A 129 -13.66 4.07 -1.90
N ALA A 130 -14.87 3.53 -1.78
CA ALA A 130 -15.51 3.35 -0.49
C ALA A 130 -14.95 2.11 0.22
N LEU A 131 -14.79 2.23 1.53
CA LEU A 131 -14.49 1.08 2.38
C LEU A 131 -15.77 0.27 2.58
N HIS A 132 -15.65 -1.04 2.63
CA HIS A 132 -16.77 -1.92 2.97
C HIS A 132 -16.45 -2.79 4.17
N THR A 133 -17.51 -3.27 4.82
CA THR A 133 -17.38 -4.07 6.04
C THR A 133 -17.32 -5.56 5.72
N TYR A 134 -16.59 -6.28 6.55
CA TYR A 134 -16.68 -7.72 6.66
C TYR A 134 -17.14 -8.09 8.07
N LYS A 135 -18.22 -8.88 8.18
CA LYS A 135 -18.88 -9.23 9.45
C LYS A 135 -19.25 -7.99 10.29
N GLY A 136 -19.75 -6.94 9.64
CA GLY A 136 -20.19 -5.71 10.30
C GLY A 136 -19.06 -4.83 10.85
N LYS A 137 -17.80 -5.09 10.47
CA LYS A 137 -16.62 -4.33 10.89
C LYS A 137 -15.86 -3.82 9.70
N TYR A 138 -15.30 -2.62 9.79
CA TYR A 138 -14.20 -2.13 8.97
C TYR A 138 -12.90 -2.69 9.52
N TRP A 139 -11.94 -2.95 8.65
CA TRP A 139 -10.69 -3.61 8.98
C TRP A 139 -9.49 -2.77 8.54
N MET A 140 -8.46 -2.74 9.37
CA MET A 140 -7.22 -2.01 9.10
C MET A 140 -6.03 -2.91 9.43
N PRO A 141 -5.36 -3.49 8.43
CA PRO A 141 -4.06 -4.08 8.66
C PRO A 141 -3.08 -2.97 9.06
N TYR A 142 -2.19 -3.27 10.00
CA TYR A 142 -1.15 -2.33 10.43
C TYR A 142 0.15 -3.07 10.75
N PHE A 143 1.24 -2.37 10.73
CA PHE A 143 2.44 -2.87 11.37
C PHE A 143 2.62 -2.20 12.73
N GLY A 144 3.11 -2.98 13.67
CA GLY A 144 3.33 -2.55 15.03
C GLY A 144 4.66 -3.01 15.58
N GLY A 145 5.10 -2.36 16.66
CA GLY A 145 6.34 -2.70 17.36
C GLY A 145 6.45 -2.04 18.72
N SER A 146 7.13 -2.71 19.65
CA SER A 146 7.37 -2.22 21.01
C SER A 146 8.61 -1.32 21.14
N SER A 147 9.48 -1.27 20.13
CA SER A 147 10.68 -0.45 20.18
C SER A 147 10.38 1.00 19.80
N ARG A 148 11.03 1.94 20.50
CA ARG A 148 11.01 3.36 20.14
C ARG A 148 11.98 3.67 19.01
N GLY A 149 11.61 4.59 18.15
CA GLY A 149 12.41 5.09 17.04
C GLY A 149 11.85 4.71 15.68
N TYR A 150 12.37 5.37 14.65
CA TYR A 150 11.92 5.22 13.27
C TYR A 150 12.15 3.79 12.77
N GLU A 151 11.07 3.02 12.58
CA GLU A 151 11.09 1.62 12.11
C GLU A 151 12.09 0.72 12.87
N ARG A 152 12.27 0.97 14.18
CA ARG A 152 13.21 0.22 14.98
C ARG A 152 12.62 -1.02 15.61
N GLY A 153 13.50 -2.01 15.85
CA GLY A 153 13.17 -3.26 16.50
C GLY A 153 12.45 -4.24 15.59
N LEU A 154 11.82 -5.22 16.20
CA LEU A 154 10.98 -6.18 15.51
C LEU A 154 9.62 -5.54 15.22
N LEU A 155 9.33 -5.31 13.96
CA LEU A 155 8.00 -4.93 13.50
C LEU A 155 7.26 -6.17 13.02
N SER A 156 5.97 -6.21 13.30
CA SER A 156 5.08 -7.34 13.02
C SER A 156 3.77 -6.87 12.43
N ALA A 157 3.08 -7.73 11.70
CA ALA A 157 1.77 -7.40 11.16
C ALA A 157 0.68 -7.61 12.21
N GLY A 158 -0.18 -6.62 12.36
CA GLY A 158 -1.37 -6.63 13.20
C GLY A 158 -2.65 -6.37 12.42
N MET A 159 -3.79 -6.46 13.10
CA MET A 159 -5.10 -6.18 12.53
C MET A 159 -5.93 -5.36 13.52
N ALA A 160 -6.35 -4.17 13.08
CA ALA A 160 -7.30 -3.33 13.78
C ALA A 160 -8.68 -3.41 13.13
N TYR A 161 -9.71 -3.05 13.86
CA TYR A 161 -11.10 -3.07 13.39
C TYR A 161 -11.97 -2.05 14.12
N THR A 162 -13.07 -1.67 13.50
CA THR A 162 -14.11 -0.85 14.14
C THR A 162 -15.48 -1.16 13.54
N ASP A 163 -16.54 -0.99 14.31
CA ASP A 163 -17.93 -1.02 13.86
C ASP A 163 -18.49 0.38 13.56
N LYS A 164 -17.69 1.43 13.83
CA LYS A 164 -18.03 2.82 13.56
C LYS A 164 -17.59 3.22 12.15
N SER A 165 -18.14 4.32 11.65
CA SER A 165 -17.69 4.90 10.39
C SER A 165 -16.20 5.25 10.44
N PRO A 166 -15.40 4.83 9.44
CA PRO A 166 -13.97 5.11 9.39
C PRO A 166 -13.64 6.60 9.16
N SER A 167 -14.62 7.41 8.73
CA SER A 167 -14.49 8.86 8.61
C SER A 167 -14.63 9.61 9.94
N THR A 168 -15.07 8.91 10.99
CA THR A 168 -15.25 9.49 12.33
C THR A 168 -13.97 9.33 13.14
N LEU A 169 -13.52 10.41 13.77
CA LEU A 169 -12.34 10.36 14.62
C LEU A 169 -12.60 9.53 15.90
N HIS A 170 -11.97 8.39 15.98
CA HIS A 170 -11.97 7.49 17.15
C HIS A 170 -10.80 6.52 17.06
N GLU A 171 -10.39 6.00 18.20
CA GLU A 171 -9.40 4.91 18.24
C GLU A 171 -10.05 3.60 17.75
N TRP A 172 -9.33 2.88 16.87
CA TRP A 172 -9.75 1.56 16.40
C TRP A 172 -9.35 0.48 17.40
N ASP A 173 -10.22 -0.50 17.58
CA ASP A 173 -9.90 -1.72 18.33
C ASP A 173 -8.83 -2.53 17.59
N ARG A 174 -8.09 -3.39 18.31
CA ARG A 174 -7.01 -4.22 17.77
C ARG A 174 -7.14 -5.67 18.20
N LEU A 175 -6.64 -6.58 17.42
CA LEU A 175 -6.38 -7.93 17.89
C LEU A 175 -5.22 -7.91 18.89
N ASP A 176 -5.33 -8.71 19.97
CA ASP A 176 -4.36 -8.73 21.06
C ASP A 176 -2.95 -9.19 20.61
N LYS A 177 -2.90 -9.95 19.53
CA LYS A 177 -1.64 -10.55 19.01
C LYS A 177 -1.41 -10.16 17.56
N PRO A 178 -0.13 -10.09 17.13
CA PRO A 178 0.17 -9.95 15.73
C PRO A 178 -0.40 -11.14 14.93
N ILE A 179 -0.80 -10.87 13.69
CA ILE A 179 -1.34 -11.90 12.78
C ILE A 179 -0.21 -12.75 12.16
N PHE A 180 0.97 -12.20 11.99
CA PHE A 180 2.22 -12.93 11.74
C PHE A 180 3.46 -12.06 12.00
N MET A 181 4.59 -12.71 12.26
CA MET A 181 5.86 -12.10 12.65
C MET A 181 7.03 -12.66 11.82
N ALA A 182 8.11 -11.89 11.75
CA ALA A 182 9.37 -12.36 11.16
C ALA A 182 10.01 -13.53 11.94
N THR A 183 9.66 -13.69 13.20
CA THR A 183 10.15 -14.75 14.10
C THR A 183 9.30 -16.02 14.09
N ASP A 184 8.23 -16.08 13.33
CA ASP A 184 7.43 -17.28 13.19
C ASP A 184 8.27 -18.44 12.62
N THR A 185 7.99 -19.67 13.06
CA THR A 185 8.73 -20.87 12.59
C THR A 185 8.57 -21.12 11.09
N ASN A 186 7.52 -20.59 10.48
CA ASN A 186 7.23 -20.68 9.04
C ASN A 186 7.57 -19.39 8.28
N ALA A 187 8.27 -18.43 8.91
CA ALA A 187 8.79 -17.25 8.21
C ALA A 187 9.76 -17.68 7.10
N ARG A 188 9.63 -17.00 5.93
CA ARG A 188 10.47 -17.34 4.78
C ARG A 188 11.83 -16.67 4.89
N TRP A 189 12.77 -17.14 4.11
CA TRP A 189 14.16 -16.69 4.09
C TRP A 189 14.31 -15.17 3.87
N TRP A 190 13.34 -14.51 3.23
CA TRP A 190 13.37 -13.10 2.86
C TRP A 190 12.54 -12.18 3.78
N GLU A 191 11.80 -12.74 4.74
CA GLU A 191 10.92 -11.99 5.66
C GLU A 191 11.27 -12.22 7.13
N ASN A 192 12.44 -12.75 7.43
CA ASN A 192 12.84 -13.22 8.74
C ASN A 192 13.56 -12.19 9.62
N SER A 193 13.50 -10.91 9.26
CA SER A 193 14.07 -9.80 10.03
C SER A 193 12.99 -8.85 10.55
N THR A 194 12.10 -8.38 9.68
CA THR A 194 11.00 -7.48 10.04
C THR A 194 9.90 -7.52 8.99
N ILE A 195 8.64 -7.27 9.41
CA ILE A 195 7.47 -7.18 8.54
C ILE A 195 6.82 -5.84 8.79
N TYR A 196 6.58 -5.08 7.73
CA TYR A 196 5.91 -3.80 7.79
C TYR A 196 5.09 -3.54 6.52
N LYS A 197 4.34 -2.44 6.49
CA LYS A 197 3.50 -2.02 5.38
C LYS A 197 2.61 -3.13 4.86
N THR A 198 1.44 -3.23 5.43
CA THR A 198 0.42 -4.22 5.08
C THR A 198 -0.74 -3.52 4.36
N TRP A 199 -1.19 -4.06 3.25
CA TRP A 199 -2.36 -3.59 2.52
C TRP A 199 -3.28 -4.78 2.19
N VAL A 200 -4.59 -4.67 2.43
CA VAL A 200 -5.56 -5.76 2.34
C VAL A 200 -6.69 -5.42 1.41
N MET A 201 -7.06 -6.37 0.56
CA MET A 201 -8.20 -6.31 -0.34
C MET A 201 -9.07 -7.56 -0.27
N GLU A 202 -10.31 -7.44 -0.74
CA GLU A 202 -11.17 -8.58 -1.03
C GLU A 202 -10.89 -9.10 -2.45
N ASP A 203 -10.59 -10.40 -2.57
CA ASP A 203 -10.52 -11.13 -3.83
C ASP A 203 -11.88 -11.78 -4.14
N LYS A 204 -12.82 -10.98 -4.63
CA LYS A 204 -14.20 -11.42 -4.93
C LYS A 204 -14.26 -12.60 -5.91
N GLU A 205 -13.32 -12.68 -6.83
CA GLU A 205 -13.22 -13.74 -7.83
C GLU A 205 -12.47 -14.97 -7.31
N LYS A 206 -11.87 -14.89 -6.11
CA LYS A 206 -11.01 -15.92 -5.50
C LYS A 206 -9.91 -16.39 -6.45
N LEU A 207 -9.27 -15.44 -7.14
CA LEU A 207 -8.15 -15.71 -8.06
C LEU A 207 -7.00 -16.38 -7.35
N THR A 208 -6.78 -15.97 -6.10
CA THR A 208 -5.74 -16.50 -5.21
C THR A 208 -6.17 -17.77 -4.46
N GLY A 209 -7.45 -18.13 -4.51
CA GLY A 209 -8.06 -19.18 -3.71
C GLY A 209 -8.58 -18.72 -2.34
N TYR A 210 -8.31 -17.47 -1.95
CA TYR A 210 -8.77 -16.86 -0.69
C TYR A 210 -9.70 -15.69 -0.96
N PRO A 211 -10.70 -15.40 -0.10
CA PRO A 211 -11.54 -14.22 -0.22
C PRO A 211 -10.81 -12.92 0.17
N PHE A 212 -9.75 -13.00 0.98
CA PHE A 212 -8.97 -11.84 1.39
C PHE A 212 -7.49 -12.06 1.09
N VAL A 213 -6.85 -11.02 0.54
CA VAL A 213 -5.44 -11.02 0.16
C VAL A 213 -4.76 -9.83 0.80
N MET A 214 -3.59 -10.07 1.37
CA MET A 214 -2.69 -9.06 1.91
C MET A 214 -1.41 -9.02 1.09
N TYR A 215 -0.97 -7.81 0.74
CA TYR A 215 0.41 -7.55 0.33
C TYR A 215 1.13 -6.84 1.46
N PHE A 216 2.37 -7.22 1.68
CA PHE A 216 3.15 -6.66 2.79
C PHE A 216 4.63 -6.51 2.41
N ASN A 217 5.27 -5.51 3.01
CA ASN A 217 6.72 -5.40 2.93
C ASN A 217 7.37 -6.30 3.96
N ALA A 218 8.48 -6.89 3.60
CA ALA A 218 9.33 -7.56 4.56
C ALA A 218 10.80 -7.42 4.20
N ARG A 219 11.64 -7.45 5.22
CA ARG A 219 13.08 -7.51 5.09
C ARG A 219 13.62 -8.76 5.77
N GLY A 220 14.56 -9.39 5.11
CA GLY A 220 15.25 -10.54 5.63
C GLY A 220 16.22 -11.09 4.61
N ASP A 221 17.11 -11.92 5.10
CA ASP A 221 17.99 -12.75 4.31
C ASP A 221 18.52 -13.82 5.28
N SER A 222 18.22 -15.09 5.02
CA SER A 222 18.66 -16.19 5.88
C SER A 222 20.18 -16.30 5.96
N LEU A 223 20.91 -15.79 4.96
CA LEU A 223 22.38 -15.78 4.94
C LEU A 223 22.97 -14.50 5.54
N ASN A 224 22.24 -13.38 5.49
CA ASN A 224 22.69 -12.09 6.02
C ASN A 224 21.52 -11.19 6.43
N PRO A 225 20.87 -11.45 7.58
CA PRO A 225 19.67 -10.71 8.01
C PRO A 225 19.87 -9.20 8.12
N ALA A 226 21.07 -8.74 8.49
CA ALA A 226 21.37 -7.32 8.65
C ALA A 226 21.43 -6.53 7.31
N ARG A 227 21.53 -7.24 6.18
CA ARG A 227 21.65 -6.65 4.84
C ARG A 227 20.51 -7.06 3.91
N GLY A 228 19.47 -7.68 4.45
CA GLY A 228 18.33 -8.15 3.66
C GLY A 228 17.68 -7.01 2.87
N ALA A 229 17.41 -7.26 1.59
CA ALA A 229 16.61 -6.37 0.78
C ALA A 229 15.16 -6.35 1.26
N GLU A 230 14.46 -5.24 1.03
CA GLU A 230 13.02 -5.19 1.24
C GLU A 230 12.28 -5.68 0.00
N ARG A 231 11.27 -6.49 0.22
CA ARG A 231 10.51 -7.18 -0.81
C ARG A 231 9.02 -7.12 -0.51
N ILE A 232 8.21 -7.31 -1.53
CA ILE A 232 6.77 -7.42 -1.38
C ILE A 232 6.39 -8.89 -1.38
N GLY A 233 5.72 -9.31 -0.32
CA GLY A 233 5.11 -10.62 -0.17
C GLY A 233 3.61 -10.59 -0.17
N MET A 234 2.98 -11.77 -0.09
CA MET A 234 1.54 -11.87 0.02
C MET A 234 1.11 -12.97 1.01
N ALA A 235 -0.08 -12.77 1.56
CA ALA A 235 -0.77 -13.72 2.42
C ALA A 235 -2.25 -13.77 2.04
N GLY A 236 -2.90 -14.91 2.31
CA GLY A 236 -4.33 -15.11 2.11
C GLY A 236 -5.05 -15.37 3.42
N SER A 237 -6.33 -15.04 3.48
CA SER A 237 -7.18 -15.30 4.65
C SER A 237 -8.62 -15.63 4.25
N GLU A 238 -9.27 -16.47 5.05
CA GLU A 238 -10.70 -16.76 4.94
C GLU A 238 -11.57 -15.84 5.82
N ASN A 239 -10.95 -15.12 6.79
CA ASN A 239 -11.73 -14.48 7.86
C ASN A 239 -11.14 -13.18 8.44
N MET A 240 -10.12 -12.60 7.82
CA MET A 240 -9.41 -11.38 8.25
C MET A 240 -8.58 -11.51 9.54
N THR A 241 -8.69 -12.60 10.28
CA THR A 241 -7.95 -12.83 11.53
C THR A 241 -6.85 -13.85 11.41
N ASP A 242 -7.07 -14.89 10.62
CA ASP A 242 -6.11 -15.98 10.39
C ASP A 242 -5.52 -15.83 9.00
N TRP A 243 -4.21 -15.57 8.94
CA TRP A 243 -3.50 -15.29 7.70
C TRP A 243 -2.47 -16.37 7.39
N ILE A 244 -2.44 -16.81 6.16
CA ILE A 244 -1.51 -17.83 5.66
C ILE A 244 -0.60 -17.17 4.64
N ARG A 245 0.71 -17.27 4.88
CA ARG A 245 1.73 -16.85 3.91
C ARG A 245 1.54 -17.59 2.59
N TYR A 246 1.38 -16.88 1.50
CA TYR A 246 0.87 -17.47 0.27
C TYR A 246 1.94 -18.19 -0.55
N ARG A 247 3.08 -17.56 -0.83
CA ARG A 247 4.15 -18.11 -1.69
C ARG A 247 5.44 -18.36 -0.89
N LYS A 248 6.31 -19.21 -1.44
CA LYS A 248 7.66 -19.38 -0.89
C LYS A 248 8.53 -18.17 -1.16
N ASP A 249 8.40 -17.59 -2.38
CA ASP A 249 9.17 -16.43 -2.85
C ASP A 249 8.32 -15.17 -2.84
N PRO A 250 8.92 -13.99 -2.70
CA PRO A 250 8.21 -12.73 -2.77
C PRO A 250 7.62 -12.49 -4.16
N VAL A 251 6.60 -11.64 -4.26
CA VAL A 251 5.97 -11.30 -5.55
C VAL A 251 6.74 -10.22 -6.31
N ILE A 252 7.45 -9.33 -5.59
CA ILE A 252 8.40 -8.37 -6.17
C ILE A 252 9.74 -8.51 -5.45
N ASN A 253 10.84 -8.67 -6.21
CA ASN A 253 12.17 -8.93 -5.66
C ASN A 253 13.27 -8.37 -6.56
N HIS A 254 13.95 -7.34 -6.13
CA HIS A 254 15.13 -6.77 -6.80
C HIS A 254 16.46 -7.20 -6.17
N HIS A 255 16.45 -8.20 -5.30
CA HIS A 255 17.61 -8.80 -4.62
C HIS A 255 18.42 -7.84 -3.74
N LYS A 256 18.37 -6.53 -3.99
CA LYS A 256 19.03 -5.47 -3.23
C LYS A 256 18.18 -4.20 -3.26
N GLY A 257 18.24 -3.40 -2.21
CA GLY A 257 17.44 -2.18 -2.08
C GLY A 257 16.04 -2.48 -1.56
N ILE A 258 15.12 -1.61 -1.88
CA ILE A 258 13.75 -1.61 -1.35
C ILE A 258 12.77 -1.72 -2.51
N SER A 259 11.79 -2.61 -2.37
CA SER A 259 10.55 -2.65 -3.15
C SER A 259 9.41 -2.77 -2.15
N GLY A 260 8.50 -1.81 -2.15
CA GLY A 260 7.52 -1.79 -1.07
C GLY A 260 6.29 -0.91 -1.28
N ASP A 261 5.42 -0.92 -0.29
CA ASP A 261 4.19 -0.14 -0.16
C ASP A 261 3.21 -0.40 -1.32
N ALA A 262 2.93 -1.68 -1.56
CA ALA A 262 1.99 -2.09 -2.59
C ALA A 262 0.57 -1.59 -2.29
N VAL A 263 -0.04 -0.90 -3.25
CA VAL A 263 -1.46 -0.52 -3.30
C VAL A 263 -2.01 -0.94 -4.65
N LEU A 264 -3.20 -1.54 -4.67
CA LEU A 264 -3.74 -2.14 -5.89
C LEU A 264 -5.01 -1.43 -6.37
N GLN A 265 -5.12 -1.33 -7.69
CA GLN A 265 -6.33 -0.91 -8.39
C GLN A 265 -6.65 -1.91 -9.52
N LYS A 266 -7.93 -2.05 -9.84
CA LYS A 266 -8.39 -2.88 -10.96
C LYS A 266 -8.78 -1.98 -12.13
N ILE A 267 -8.00 -2.03 -13.21
CA ILE A 267 -8.24 -1.30 -14.46
C ILE A 267 -8.78 -2.31 -15.49
N ASP A 268 -10.06 -2.23 -15.83
CA ASP A 268 -10.75 -3.18 -16.71
C ASP A 268 -10.55 -4.64 -16.22
N ASP A 269 -9.82 -5.43 -16.98
CA ASP A 269 -9.54 -6.84 -16.73
C ASP A 269 -8.19 -7.11 -16.03
N ILE A 270 -7.44 -6.07 -15.70
CA ILE A 270 -6.09 -6.20 -15.18
C ILE A 270 -5.94 -5.54 -13.80
N TRP A 271 -5.19 -6.19 -12.91
CA TRP A 271 -4.77 -5.64 -11.64
C TRP A 271 -3.47 -4.85 -11.80
N VAL A 272 -3.43 -3.68 -11.22
CA VAL A 272 -2.26 -2.79 -11.21
C VAL A 272 -1.82 -2.57 -9.79
N MET A 273 -0.61 -3.00 -9.47
CA MET A 273 0.07 -2.74 -8.20
C MET A 273 0.94 -1.50 -8.37
N PHE A 274 0.62 -0.45 -7.63
CA PHE A 274 1.50 0.71 -7.46
C PHE A 274 2.42 0.43 -6.27
N TYR A 275 3.71 0.64 -6.46
CA TYR A 275 4.71 0.40 -5.42
C TYR A 275 5.92 1.31 -5.64
N PHE A 276 6.80 1.40 -4.65
CA PHE A 276 8.02 2.18 -4.82
C PHE A 276 9.26 1.30 -4.84
N GLY A 277 10.30 1.82 -5.50
CA GLY A 277 11.64 1.27 -5.47
C GLY A 277 12.63 2.27 -4.88
N ALA A 278 13.68 1.77 -4.23
CA ALA A 278 14.81 2.57 -3.79
C ALA A 278 16.09 1.73 -3.75
N PHE A 279 17.23 2.36 -4.06
CA PHE A 279 18.56 1.73 -3.96
C PHE A 279 18.72 0.42 -4.75
N TRP A 280 17.97 0.25 -5.82
CA TRP A 280 18.08 -0.92 -6.68
C TRP A 280 19.44 -1.02 -7.35
N PRO A 281 19.97 -2.24 -7.59
CA PRO A 281 21.30 -2.42 -8.18
C PRO A 281 21.41 -1.87 -9.59
N THR A 282 20.29 -1.72 -10.30
CA THR A 282 20.22 -1.16 -11.66
C THR A 282 20.23 0.38 -11.69
N ARG A 283 20.25 1.03 -10.52
CA ARG A 283 20.20 2.49 -10.39
C ARG A 283 21.40 3.02 -9.63
N THR A 284 21.94 4.14 -10.09
CA THR A 284 23.11 4.81 -9.51
C THR A 284 22.77 6.07 -8.73
N ASP A 285 21.51 6.54 -8.82
CA ASP A 285 21.07 7.81 -8.25
C ASP A 285 20.75 7.75 -6.75
N HIS A 286 20.71 6.55 -6.15
CA HIS A 286 20.38 6.32 -4.72
C HIS A 286 19.08 6.99 -4.26
N LYS A 287 18.14 7.24 -5.18
CA LYS A 287 16.86 7.87 -4.93
C LYS A 287 15.75 6.83 -4.77
N ALA A 288 14.59 7.29 -4.26
CA ALA A 288 13.37 6.49 -4.27
C ALA A 288 12.37 7.07 -5.28
N PHE A 289 11.65 6.19 -5.94
CA PHE A 289 10.77 6.47 -7.08
C PHE A 289 9.56 5.53 -7.07
N ASN A 290 8.48 5.90 -7.75
CA ASN A 290 7.27 5.09 -7.84
C ASN A 290 7.14 4.40 -9.19
N ARG A 291 6.70 3.13 -9.15
CA ARG A 291 6.47 2.25 -10.30
C ARG A 291 5.16 1.49 -10.18
N PHE A 292 4.89 0.67 -11.18
CA PHE A 292 3.78 -0.27 -11.15
C PHE A 292 4.16 -1.62 -11.74
N ALA A 293 3.35 -2.61 -11.38
CA ALA A 293 3.33 -3.94 -11.99
C ALA A 293 1.89 -4.32 -12.30
N CYS A 294 1.69 -5.21 -13.27
CA CYS A 294 0.37 -5.69 -13.67
C CYS A 294 0.24 -7.19 -13.50
N SER A 295 -0.98 -7.63 -13.20
CA SER A 295 -1.33 -9.04 -13.03
C SER A 295 -2.75 -9.34 -13.50
N TYR A 296 -2.96 -10.54 -14.05
CA TYR A 296 -4.31 -11.05 -14.33
C TYR A 296 -4.88 -11.91 -13.19
N ASP A 297 -4.04 -12.35 -12.24
CA ASP A 297 -4.41 -13.36 -11.24
C ASP A 297 -4.05 -12.99 -9.80
N LEU A 298 -3.52 -11.78 -9.56
CA LEU A 298 -3.04 -11.29 -8.25
C LEU A 298 -1.79 -12.02 -7.70
N VAL A 299 -1.24 -12.97 -8.44
CA VAL A 299 -0.14 -13.82 -7.99
C VAL A 299 1.12 -13.63 -8.82
N HIS A 300 0.96 -13.57 -10.15
CA HIS A 300 2.04 -13.39 -11.11
C HIS A 300 2.05 -11.93 -11.59
N TRP A 301 3.14 -11.22 -11.29
CA TRP A 301 3.27 -9.79 -11.55
C TRP A 301 4.31 -9.54 -12.64
N THR A 302 3.90 -8.80 -13.67
CA THR A 302 4.80 -8.26 -14.70
C THR A 302 5.12 -6.82 -14.34
N GLU A 303 6.39 -6.53 -14.06
CA GLU A 303 6.84 -5.19 -13.70
C GLU A 303 6.98 -4.30 -14.95
N TRP A 304 6.63 -3.01 -14.79
CA TRP A 304 6.85 -2.01 -15.82
C TRP A 304 8.34 -1.66 -15.93
N GLU A 305 8.91 -1.79 -17.12
CA GLU A 305 10.34 -1.53 -17.37
C GLU A 305 10.62 -0.12 -17.93
N GLY A 306 9.59 0.65 -18.27
CA GLY A 306 9.71 1.98 -18.82
C GLY A 306 10.01 3.07 -17.79
N GLN A 307 9.58 4.29 -18.10
CA GLN A 307 9.77 5.47 -17.25
C GLN A 307 9.04 5.31 -15.90
N ASP A 308 9.67 5.79 -14.81
CA ASP A 308 9.04 5.84 -13.50
C ASP A 308 7.75 6.67 -13.55
N LEU A 309 6.74 6.28 -12.78
CA LEU A 309 5.51 7.07 -12.64
C LEU A 309 5.79 8.41 -11.96
N ILE A 310 6.55 8.36 -10.88
CA ILE A 310 7.05 9.53 -10.15
C ILE A 310 8.51 9.29 -9.80
N ALA A 311 9.35 10.29 -10.09
CA ALA A 311 10.74 10.33 -9.67
C ALA A 311 11.05 11.70 -9.04
N PRO A 312 12.07 11.82 -8.19
CA PRO A 312 12.54 13.08 -7.65
C PRO A 312 12.92 14.08 -8.74
N SER A 313 12.33 15.27 -8.71
CA SER A 313 12.60 16.32 -9.72
C SER A 313 12.38 17.74 -9.21
N GLU A 314 11.74 17.90 -8.06
CA GLU A 314 11.41 19.20 -7.49
C GLU A 314 12.20 19.41 -6.16
N PRO A 315 12.41 20.66 -5.73
CA PRO A 315 13.14 20.91 -4.49
C PRO A 315 12.56 20.27 -3.23
N TYR A 316 11.25 19.98 -3.22
CA TYR A 316 10.60 19.37 -2.09
C TYR A 316 10.68 17.82 -2.09
N ASP A 317 11.08 17.20 -3.20
CA ASP A 317 11.20 15.74 -3.34
C ASP A 317 12.54 15.31 -3.94
N ASP A 318 13.58 16.14 -3.90
CA ASP A 318 14.83 15.93 -4.62
C ASP A 318 15.65 14.73 -4.11
N LEU A 319 15.28 14.17 -2.97
CA LEU A 319 15.85 12.91 -2.44
C LEU A 319 14.94 11.70 -2.69
N PHE A 320 13.68 11.74 -2.22
CA PHE A 320 12.75 10.63 -2.38
C PHE A 320 11.37 11.11 -2.81
N ALA A 321 10.81 10.40 -3.81
CA ALA A 321 9.41 10.49 -4.23
C ALA A 321 8.85 9.06 -4.23
N HIS A 322 8.20 8.64 -3.12
CA HIS A 322 7.91 7.22 -2.87
C HIS A 322 6.57 7.01 -2.14
N LYS A 323 6.17 5.73 -1.95
CA LYS A 323 5.00 5.34 -1.14
C LYS A 323 3.69 5.89 -1.73
N SER A 324 3.31 5.31 -2.87
CA SER A 324 2.18 5.74 -3.69
C SER A 324 0.81 5.42 -3.10
N CYS A 325 -0.14 6.35 -3.30
CA CYS A 325 -1.56 6.05 -3.40
C CYS A 325 -2.10 6.70 -4.68
N VAL A 326 -2.65 5.91 -5.58
CA VAL A 326 -3.07 6.37 -6.92
C VAL A 326 -4.54 6.09 -7.12
N LEU A 327 -5.29 7.10 -7.54
CA LEU A 327 -6.71 6.97 -7.84
C LEU A 327 -7.12 7.81 -9.05
N LYS A 328 -8.26 7.49 -9.67
CA LYS A 328 -8.86 8.29 -10.75
C LYS A 328 -10.21 8.85 -10.31
N TYR A 329 -10.39 10.14 -10.44
CA TYR A 329 -11.66 10.80 -10.12
C TYR A 329 -12.00 11.87 -11.14
N LYS A 330 -13.25 11.86 -11.63
CA LYS A 330 -13.74 12.79 -12.65
C LYS A 330 -12.81 12.98 -13.84
N GLY A 331 -12.21 11.88 -14.30
CA GLY A 331 -11.32 11.86 -15.47
C GLY A 331 -9.93 12.49 -15.24
N VAL A 332 -9.51 12.64 -13.99
CA VAL A 332 -8.16 13.03 -13.57
C VAL A 332 -7.57 11.90 -12.75
N VAL A 333 -6.32 11.55 -12.99
CA VAL A 333 -5.55 10.66 -12.13
C VAL A 333 -4.82 11.50 -11.10
N TYR A 334 -4.91 11.09 -9.84
CA TYR A 334 -4.25 11.68 -8.69
C TYR A 334 -3.26 10.69 -8.12
N HIS A 335 -2.01 11.07 -8.05
CA HIS A 335 -0.93 10.26 -7.50
C HIS A 335 -0.36 10.95 -6.27
N PHE A 336 -0.82 10.53 -5.11
CA PHE A 336 -0.32 10.97 -3.81
C PHE A 336 0.95 10.21 -3.48
N TYR A 337 1.95 10.87 -2.92
CA TYR A 337 3.19 10.23 -2.55
C TYR A 337 3.90 10.95 -1.41
N CYS A 338 4.77 10.25 -0.71
CA CYS A 338 5.65 10.86 0.27
C CYS A 338 6.84 11.52 -0.45
N ALA A 339 6.99 12.80 -0.26
CA ALA A 339 8.08 13.62 -0.76
C ALA A 339 9.11 13.88 0.34
N VAL A 340 10.39 13.67 0.03
CA VAL A 340 11.50 13.93 0.95
C VAL A 340 12.57 14.74 0.23
N ASN A 341 12.94 15.87 0.81
CA ASN A 341 14.01 16.69 0.27
C ASN A 341 15.39 16.31 0.86
N LYS A 342 16.45 16.92 0.35
CA LYS A 342 17.84 16.71 0.81
C LYS A 342 18.07 17.07 2.29
N ASP A 343 17.24 17.96 2.85
CA ASP A 343 17.31 18.39 4.24
C ASP A 343 16.56 17.40 5.18
N GLN A 344 16.01 16.29 4.62
CA GLN A 344 15.22 15.26 5.30
C GLN A 344 13.82 15.73 5.75
N ASP A 345 13.34 16.88 5.27
CA ASP A 345 11.96 17.28 5.48
C ASP A 345 11.03 16.35 4.70
N ARG A 346 9.91 16.01 5.30
CA ARG A 346 8.93 15.08 4.73
C ARG A 346 7.56 15.71 4.64
N GLY A 347 6.91 15.50 3.49
CA GLY A 347 5.54 15.92 3.25
C GLY A 347 4.80 14.94 2.35
N ILE A 348 3.50 15.06 2.28
CA ILE A 348 2.69 14.39 1.25
C ILE A 348 2.57 15.35 0.08
N ALA A 349 2.93 14.86 -1.10
CA ALA A 349 2.85 15.59 -2.36
C ALA A 349 1.86 14.92 -3.31
N LEU A 350 1.45 15.66 -4.33
CA LEU A 350 0.51 15.24 -5.35
C LEU A 350 1.08 15.49 -6.74
N ALA A 351 0.90 14.52 -7.62
CA ALA A 351 1.02 14.68 -9.07
C ALA A 351 -0.29 14.26 -9.75
N THR A 352 -0.60 14.83 -10.91
CA THR A 352 -1.88 14.65 -11.58
C THR A 352 -1.71 14.41 -13.09
N SER A 353 -2.71 13.76 -13.71
CA SER A 353 -2.73 13.54 -15.17
C SER A 353 -3.12 14.77 -15.98
N LYS A 354 -3.68 15.80 -15.34
CA LYS A 354 -4.00 17.09 -15.94
C LYS A 354 -3.38 18.20 -15.12
N ASP A 355 -3.03 19.31 -15.75
CA ASP A 355 -2.53 20.48 -15.03
C ASP A 355 -3.65 21.08 -14.17
N LEU A 356 -3.51 21.02 -12.87
CA LEU A 356 -4.39 21.62 -11.87
C LEU A 356 -3.77 22.84 -11.19
N GLY A 357 -2.66 23.36 -11.75
CA GLY A 357 -1.87 24.43 -11.15
C GLY A 357 -0.80 23.93 -10.20
N LYS A 358 -0.44 24.75 -9.22
CA LYS A 358 0.60 24.48 -8.23
C LYS A 358 0.12 24.75 -6.82
N SER A 359 0.54 23.89 -5.91
CA SER A 359 0.34 24.09 -4.48
C SER A 359 1.13 25.31 -3.97
N THR A 360 0.58 25.99 -2.98
CA THR A 360 1.27 27.05 -2.23
C THR A 360 1.89 26.56 -0.91
N ILE A 361 1.76 25.25 -0.61
CA ILE A 361 2.32 24.66 0.60
C ILE A 361 3.82 24.38 0.39
N HIS A 362 4.63 24.78 1.37
CA HIS A 362 6.07 24.60 1.38
C HIS A 362 6.52 24.08 2.75
N PHE A 363 7.68 23.44 2.81
CA PHE A 363 8.33 23.17 4.10
C PHE A 363 8.65 24.49 4.79
N THR A 364 8.22 24.64 6.04
CA THR A 364 8.60 25.78 6.89
C THR A 364 10.00 25.51 7.43
N LYS A 365 11.00 26.27 7.00
CA LYS A 365 12.31 26.25 7.68
C LYS A 365 12.14 26.95 9.01
N SER A 366 12.35 26.25 10.12
CA SER A 366 12.60 26.89 11.40
C SER A 366 13.79 27.81 11.22
N GLU A 367 13.61 29.13 11.41
CA GLU A 367 14.73 30.03 11.56
C GLU A 367 15.55 29.56 12.78
N VAL A 368 16.61 28.82 12.53
CA VAL A 368 17.61 28.59 13.56
C VAL A 368 18.17 29.97 13.87
N LYS A 369 17.65 30.59 14.94
CA LYS A 369 18.32 31.74 15.54
C LYS A 369 19.74 31.30 15.83
N LYS A 370 20.69 31.80 15.04
CA LYS A 370 22.11 31.82 15.40
C LYS A 370 22.19 32.72 16.60
N ASP A 371 21.91 32.21 17.80
CA ASP A 371 22.24 32.87 19.03
C ASP A 371 23.74 32.97 19.04
N GLY A 372 24.21 34.18 18.70
CA GLY A 372 25.57 34.58 18.90
C GLY A 372 25.89 34.41 20.38
N ARG A 373 26.82 33.55 20.70
CA ARG A 373 27.49 33.59 22.01
C ARG A 373 28.53 34.70 21.98
N PRO A 374 28.63 35.44 23.09
CA PRO A 374 29.72 36.40 23.26
C PRO A 374 31.09 35.72 23.33
#